data_c3340d7f3fb90665926750b70f766a8e
#
_entry.id   c3340d7f3fb90665926750b70f766a8e
#
_cell.length_a   1.000
_cell.length_b   1.000
_cell.length_c   1.000
_cell.angle_alpha   90.00
_cell.angle_beta   90.00
_cell.angle_gamma   90.00
#
_symmetry.space_group_name_H-M   'P 1'
#
loop_
_entity.id
_entity.type
_entity.pdbx_description
1 polymer ?
#
loop_
_entity_poly.entity_id
_entity_poly.type
_entity_poly.pdbx_seq_one_letter_code
_entity_poly.pdbx_strand_id
1 'polypeptide(L)'
;MTSPPARSRRTGSTACRSPSRRRSPPLAFVSGAASTLIEARDAELGLFEVDEGAFPEVARRIRPRAVCLGNLFRDQLDRYGELEQIAERWRVAVAELPEATTLVTNADDPQVGDLVVSRRGSVTFGIDDPAQARPTLQHASDSKYCLRCGTPYVYEAAYVGHLGDYRCPACGHSRPPLDVAARGIELHGLEAASFDLVTPKGTRRVRLGLPGLYNVYNALAAASLSRALDATLDEIAAGLESAPPAFGRAERIDVGSRRLLLLLIKNPAGANEVVRTVVAAEAPRLAVVALNDAIADGRDVSWIWDVDFEPLLECLERVIVSGSRAAELALRFTYAGFAADAVEIVPELGAALDRGLELTPEDGELTVLPTYTAMLELRGIVAGRGYTRHYWERAA
;
A
#
# COMPACT_ATOMS: atom_id res chain seq x y z
N MET A 1 -14.28 -21.39 45.04
CA MET A 1 -14.07 -20.04 44.45
C MET A 1 -13.49 -20.27 43.07
N THR A 2 -14.34 -20.28 42.07
CA THR A 2 -14.01 -20.55 40.69
C THR A 2 -13.94 -19.20 39.98
N SER A 3 -12.75 -18.89 39.43
CA SER A 3 -12.54 -17.69 38.61
C SER A 3 -13.29 -17.78 37.29
N PRO A 4 -13.87 -16.68 36.77
CA PRO A 4 -14.56 -16.70 35.49
C PRO A 4 -13.57 -16.73 34.32
N PRO A 5 -13.98 -17.28 33.15
CA PRO A 5 -13.12 -17.39 31.99
C PRO A 5 -12.88 -16.02 31.33
N ALA A 6 -11.66 -15.83 30.85
CA ALA A 6 -11.23 -14.65 30.11
C ALA A 6 -12.10 -14.47 28.85
N ARG A 7 -12.76 -13.33 28.74
CA ARG A 7 -13.49 -12.93 27.53
C ARG A 7 -12.50 -12.63 26.40
N SER A 8 -12.63 -13.35 25.29
CA SER A 8 -11.93 -13.04 24.06
C SER A 8 -12.33 -11.63 23.58
N ARG A 9 -11.37 -10.74 23.47
CA ARG A 9 -11.57 -9.40 22.92
C ARG A 9 -11.89 -9.56 21.43
N ARG A 10 -13.10 -9.25 21.03
CA ARG A 10 -13.49 -9.16 19.61
C ARG A 10 -12.96 -7.83 19.05
N THR A 11 -11.91 -7.88 18.29
CA THR A 11 -11.46 -6.76 17.45
C THR A 11 -12.37 -6.71 16.23
N GLY A 12 -13.32 -5.79 16.19
CA GLY A 12 -14.15 -5.54 15.02
C GLY A 12 -13.41 -4.67 14.01
N SER A 13 -12.66 -5.27 13.10
CA SER A 13 -12.15 -4.58 11.90
C SER A 13 -13.28 -4.52 10.86
N THR A 14 -13.96 -3.38 10.77
CA THR A 14 -14.96 -3.13 9.74
C THR A 14 -14.38 -2.14 8.73
N ALA A 15 -13.87 -2.65 7.60
CA ALA A 15 -13.52 -1.81 6.47
C ALA A 15 -14.79 -1.14 5.92
N CYS A 16 -14.86 0.18 5.97
CA CYS A 16 -16.00 0.95 5.54
C CYS A 16 -16.07 1.04 4.01
N ARG A 17 -16.98 0.28 3.40
CA ARG A 17 -17.33 0.40 1.98
C ARG A 17 -18.75 0.88 1.86
N SER A 18 -18.95 2.06 1.24
CA SER A 18 -20.28 2.61 1.00
C SER A 18 -20.90 2.10 -0.32
N PRO A 19 -22.24 1.87 -0.36
CA PRO A 19 -22.93 1.61 -1.62
C PRO A 19 -23.04 2.90 -2.45
N SER A 20 -22.93 2.75 -3.77
CA SER A 20 -22.93 3.80 -4.78
C SER A 20 -24.18 4.68 -4.74
N ARG A 21 -24.07 5.88 -4.19
CA ARG A 21 -24.89 7.05 -4.54
C ARG A 21 -23.95 8.24 -4.71
N ARG A 22 -24.13 8.97 -5.82
CA ARG A 22 -23.38 10.17 -6.17
C ARG A 22 -23.41 11.18 -5.02
N ARG A 23 -22.36 11.20 -4.20
CA ARG A 23 -22.07 12.24 -3.20
C ARG A 23 -20.59 12.60 -3.34
N SER A 24 -20.28 13.85 -3.09
CA SER A 24 -18.90 14.35 -3.08
C SER A 24 -18.01 13.46 -2.20
N PRO A 25 -16.78 13.09 -2.65
CA PRO A 25 -15.92 12.11 -1.99
C PRO A 25 -15.76 12.25 -0.47
N PRO A 26 -15.53 13.46 0.09
CA PRO A 26 -15.40 13.65 1.53
C PRO A 26 -16.62 13.19 2.33
N LEU A 27 -17.84 13.42 1.78
CA LEU A 27 -19.08 13.07 2.47
C LEU A 27 -19.35 11.57 2.51
N ALA A 28 -18.84 10.79 1.55
CA ALA A 28 -18.98 9.34 1.54
C ALA A 28 -18.17 8.68 2.69
N PHE A 29 -16.93 9.11 2.91
CA PHE A 29 -16.09 8.61 4.01
C PHE A 29 -16.61 9.01 5.39
N VAL A 30 -17.07 10.26 5.54
CA VAL A 30 -17.71 10.73 6.79
C VAL A 30 -18.97 9.93 7.09
N SER A 31 -19.79 9.63 6.07
CA SER A 31 -21.01 8.81 6.22
C SER A 31 -20.65 7.37 6.59
N GLY A 32 -19.60 6.80 6.01
CA GLY A 32 -19.13 5.46 6.32
C GLY A 32 -18.64 5.33 7.76
N ALA A 33 -17.81 6.25 8.21
CA ALA A 33 -17.36 6.30 9.61
C ALA A 33 -18.54 6.42 10.58
N ALA A 34 -19.53 7.27 10.26
CA ALA A 34 -20.74 7.41 11.07
C ALA A 34 -21.57 6.11 11.11
N SER A 35 -21.74 5.42 9.97
CA SER A 35 -22.45 4.13 9.92
C SER A 35 -21.74 3.07 10.77
N THR A 36 -20.42 2.96 10.67
CA THR A 36 -19.62 2.01 11.46
C THR A 36 -19.78 2.29 12.97
N LEU A 37 -19.74 3.55 13.40
CA LEU A 37 -19.95 3.93 14.79
C LEU A 37 -21.37 3.59 15.30
N ILE A 38 -22.37 3.67 14.43
CA ILE A 38 -23.75 3.32 14.78
C ILE A 38 -23.91 1.80 14.90
N GLU A 39 -23.29 1.03 14.00
CA GLU A 39 -23.38 -0.43 13.97
C GLU A 39 -22.56 -1.11 15.09
N ALA A 40 -21.43 -0.50 15.48
CA ALA A 40 -20.47 -1.07 16.43
C ALA A 40 -20.43 -0.32 17.79
N ARG A 41 -21.60 0.01 18.33
CA ARG A 41 -21.74 0.82 19.57
C ARG A 41 -21.03 0.25 20.79
N ASP A 42 -20.90 -1.08 20.86
CA ASP A 42 -20.29 -1.80 21.99
C ASP A 42 -18.81 -2.15 21.74
N ALA A 43 -18.20 -1.64 20.65
CA ALA A 43 -16.80 -1.87 20.36
C ALA A 43 -15.91 -1.04 21.32
N GLU A 44 -14.94 -1.68 21.95
CA GLU A 44 -13.95 -1.02 22.81
C GLU A 44 -12.94 -0.19 22.01
N LEU A 45 -12.71 -0.57 20.73
CA LEU A 45 -11.74 0.06 19.81
C LEU A 45 -12.33 0.14 18.40
N GLY A 46 -12.29 1.34 17.80
CA GLY A 46 -12.59 1.60 16.40
C GLY A 46 -11.31 1.87 15.63
N LEU A 47 -11.08 1.11 14.55
CA LEU A 47 -10.01 1.37 13.59
C LEU A 47 -10.61 1.79 12.25
N PHE A 48 -10.21 2.95 11.75
CA PHE A 48 -10.73 3.53 10.52
C PHE A 48 -9.59 3.72 9.51
N GLU A 49 -9.72 3.13 8.33
CA GLU A 49 -8.96 3.51 7.16
C GLU A 49 -9.67 4.71 6.51
N VAL A 50 -8.96 5.81 6.36
CA VAL A 50 -9.50 7.08 5.89
C VAL A 50 -8.70 7.58 4.70
N ASP A 51 -9.41 7.96 3.66
CA ASP A 51 -8.85 8.58 2.45
C ASP A 51 -8.18 9.92 2.77
N GLU A 52 -7.11 10.24 2.04
CA GLU A 52 -6.26 11.41 2.25
C GLU A 52 -7.05 12.73 2.27
N GLY A 53 -8.01 12.87 1.34
CA GLY A 53 -8.85 14.06 1.23
C GLY A 53 -9.91 14.16 2.31
N ALA A 54 -10.32 13.03 2.90
CA ALA A 54 -11.34 12.96 3.96
C ALA A 54 -10.73 13.07 5.38
N PHE A 55 -9.44 12.81 5.53
CA PHE A 55 -8.76 12.79 6.84
C PHE A 55 -9.03 14.04 7.69
N PRO A 56 -8.90 15.29 7.19
CA PRO A 56 -9.12 16.48 8.01
C PRO A 56 -10.50 16.53 8.66
N GLU A 57 -11.54 16.22 7.88
CA GLU A 57 -12.93 16.26 8.36
C GLU A 57 -13.25 15.12 9.32
N VAL A 58 -12.76 13.91 9.02
CA VAL A 58 -12.95 12.74 9.88
C VAL A 58 -12.23 12.93 11.21
N ALA A 59 -10.97 13.36 11.19
CA ALA A 59 -10.18 13.60 12.40
C ALA A 59 -10.80 14.65 13.32
N ARG A 60 -11.31 15.76 12.76
CA ARG A 60 -11.99 16.80 13.50
C ARG A 60 -13.25 16.31 14.20
N ARG A 61 -14.03 15.43 13.55
CA ARG A 61 -15.30 14.91 14.10
C ARG A 61 -15.11 13.78 15.12
N ILE A 62 -14.22 12.83 14.80
CA ILE A 62 -14.01 11.64 15.65
C ILE A 62 -13.11 11.96 16.83
N ARG A 63 -12.17 12.92 16.69
CA ARG A 63 -11.15 13.24 17.72
C ARG A 63 -10.44 11.98 18.20
N PRO A 64 -9.71 11.29 17.30
CA PRO A 64 -9.17 9.96 17.56
C PRO A 64 -8.13 9.96 18.67
N ARG A 65 -7.98 8.82 19.36
CA ARG A 65 -6.91 8.59 20.35
C ARG A 65 -5.53 8.54 19.69
N ALA A 66 -5.44 8.00 18.47
CA ALA A 66 -4.22 7.97 17.69
C ALA A 66 -4.54 8.16 16.19
N VAL A 67 -3.62 8.76 15.45
CA VAL A 67 -3.65 8.93 14.00
C VAL A 67 -2.36 8.37 13.45
N CYS A 68 -2.44 7.52 12.42
CA CYS A 68 -1.29 7.05 11.68
C CYS A 68 -1.32 7.63 10.27
N LEU A 69 -0.28 8.37 9.91
CA LEU A 69 -0.05 8.91 8.58
C LEU A 69 1.10 8.15 7.93
N GLY A 70 0.80 7.43 6.85
CA GLY A 70 1.75 6.55 6.18
C GLY A 70 2.71 7.32 5.28
N ASN A 71 2.29 7.60 4.07
CA ASN A 71 3.08 8.29 3.06
C ASN A 71 2.15 9.04 2.11
N LEU A 72 2.70 10.06 1.46
CA LEU A 72 2.03 10.85 0.44
C LEU A 72 2.70 10.61 -0.91
N PHE A 73 2.08 9.79 -1.75
CA PHE A 73 2.43 9.62 -3.15
C PHE A 73 1.38 10.25 -4.05
N ARG A 74 1.76 10.63 -5.26
CA ARG A 74 0.80 11.00 -6.29
C ARG A 74 -0.16 9.84 -6.53
N ASP A 75 -1.43 10.06 -6.23
CA ASP A 75 -2.52 9.12 -6.46
C ASP A 75 -3.76 9.91 -6.87
N GLN A 76 -4.31 9.62 -8.05
CA GLN A 76 -5.53 10.24 -8.56
C GLN A 76 -5.53 11.79 -8.45
N LEU A 77 -4.51 12.45 -9.06
CA LEU A 77 -4.38 13.91 -9.05
C LEU A 77 -5.63 14.63 -9.60
N ASP A 78 -6.33 14.00 -10.55
CA ASP A 78 -7.61 14.47 -11.08
C ASP A 78 -8.72 14.59 -10.02
N ARG A 79 -8.56 13.88 -8.90
CA ARG A 79 -9.54 13.83 -7.80
C ARG A 79 -9.19 14.71 -6.61
N TYR A 80 -7.92 14.76 -6.24
CA TYR A 80 -7.48 15.39 -4.98
C TYR A 80 -6.62 16.64 -5.19
N GLY A 81 -6.16 16.90 -6.42
CA GLY A 81 -5.24 17.98 -6.74
C GLY A 81 -3.79 17.64 -6.40
N GLU A 82 -2.96 18.65 -6.39
CA GLU A 82 -1.52 18.50 -6.16
C GLU A 82 -1.19 18.00 -4.74
N LEU A 83 -0.12 17.23 -4.63
CA LEU A 83 0.35 16.59 -3.40
C LEU A 83 0.59 17.61 -2.27
N GLU A 84 1.14 18.77 -2.61
CA GLU A 84 1.43 19.85 -1.68
C GLU A 84 0.15 20.41 -1.02
N GLN A 85 -0.96 20.42 -1.75
CA GLN A 85 -2.25 20.87 -1.19
C GLN A 85 -2.79 19.87 -0.19
N ILE A 86 -2.61 18.58 -0.43
CA ILE A 86 -2.99 17.53 0.53
C ILE A 86 -2.13 17.64 1.78
N ALA A 87 -0.81 17.77 1.61
CA ALA A 87 0.13 17.93 2.72
C ALA A 87 -0.20 19.15 3.59
N GLU A 88 -0.58 20.29 2.97
CA GLU A 88 -0.97 21.49 3.70
C GLU A 88 -2.28 21.29 4.49
N ARG A 89 -3.28 20.63 3.87
CA ARG A 89 -4.51 20.28 4.60
C ARG A 89 -4.25 19.35 5.78
N TRP A 90 -3.32 18.40 5.63
CA TRP A 90 -2.90 17.53 6.72
C TRP A 90 -2.18 18.29 7.81
N ARG A 91 -1.31 19.25 7.46
CA ARG A 91 -0.61 20.12 8.45
C ARG A 91 -1.61 20.88 9.32
N VAL A 92 -2.62 21.50 8.70
CA VAL A 92 -3.69 22.19 9.42
C VAL A 92 -4.47 21.21 10.32
N ALA A 93 -4.88 20.07 9.78
CA ALA A 93 -5.66 19.08 10.54
C ALA A 93 -4.87 18.51 11.72
N VAL A 94 -3.57 18.25 11.56
CA VAL A 94 -2.68 17.76 12.62
C VAL A 94 -2.52 18.81 13.72
N ALA A 95 -2.43 20.09 13.37
CA ALA A 95 -2.35 21.19 14.34
C ALA A 95 -3.65 21.32 15.19
N GLU A 96 -4.81 20.97 14.61
CA GLU A 96 -6.11 20.99 15.27
C GLU A 96 -6.42 19.74 16.11
N LEU A 97 -5.63 18.67 15.99
CA LEU A 97 -5.84 17.45 16.79
C LEU A 97 -5.70 17.74 18.30
N PRO A 98 -6.50 17.11 19.16
CA PRO A 98 -6.33 17.19 20.61
C PRO A 98 -4.89 16.87 21.04
N GLU A 99 -4.37 17.53 22.07
CA GLU A 99 -3.01 17.25 22.58
C GLU A 99 -2.84 15.78 23.01
N ALA A 100 -3.90 15.17 23.51
CA ALA A 100 -3.92 13.77 23.91
C ALA A 100 -3.89 12.77 22.74
N THR A 101 -4.09 13.22 21.49
CA THR A 101 -4.01 12.36 20.33
C THR A 101 -2.56 12.03 20.00
N THR A 102 -2.18 10.77 19.98
CA THR A 102 -0.85 10.34 19.53
C THR A 102 -0.77 10.40 18.01
N LEU A 103 0.21 11.12 17.49
CA LEU A 103 0.50 11.18 16.06
C LEU A 103 1.59 10.15 15.72
N VAL A 104 1.29 9.25 14.80
CA VAL A 104 2.22 8.24 14.26
C VAL A 104 2.51 8.60 12.81
N THR A 105 3.78 8.75 12.42
CA THR A 105 4.16 9.18 11.07
C THR A 105 5.30 8.36 10.49
N ASN A 106 5.27 8.19 9.18
CA ASN A 106 6.43 7.73 8.43
C ASN A 106 7.48 8.84 8.35
N ALA A 107 8.61 8.65 9.03
CA ALA A 107 9.72 9.59 9.02
C ALA A 107 10.47 9.63 7.68
N ASP A 108 10.40 8.56 6.89
CA ASP A 108 11.08 8.44 5.61
C ASP A 108 10.41 9.27 4.50
N ASP A 109 9.17 9.72 4.72
CA ASP A 109 8.48 10.65 3.82
C ASP A 109 8.70 12.10 4.28
N PRO A 110 9.36 12.96 3.46
CA PRO A 110 9.60 14.34 3.85
C PRO A 110 8.34 15.14 4.19
N GLN A 111 7.21 14.91 3.49
CA GLN A 111 5.95 15.61 3.71
C GLN A 111 5.30 15.18 5.03
N VAL A 112 5.36 13.88 5.34
CA VAL A 112 4.73 13.28 6.52
C VAL A 112 5.62 13.40 7.75
N GLY A 113 6.93 13.20 7.59
CA GLY A 113 7.92 13.35 8.65
C GLY A 113 8.00 14.76 9.22
N ASP A 114 7.78 15.79 8.40
CA ASP A 114 7.77 17.19 8.87
C ASP A 114 6.59 17.50 9.83
N LEU A 115 5.52 16.71 9.79
CA LEU A 115 4.34 16.94 10.64
C LEU A 115 4.59 16.71 12.13
N VAL A 116 5.61 15.92 12.51
CA VAL A 116 5.95 15.69 13.92
C VAL A 116 6.71 16.83 14.58
N VAL A 117 7.34 17.69 13.81
CA VAL A 117 8.25 18.74 14.33
C VAL A 117 7.55 19.67 15.31
N SER A 118 6.25 19.89 15.16
CA SER A 118 5.42 20.76 16.01
C SER A 118 4.69 20.05 17.14
N ARG A 119 4.84 18.70 17.28
CA ARG A 119 3.97 17.93 18.19
C ARG A 119 4.76 17.00 19.13
N ARG A 120 4.61 17.19 20.43
CA ARG A 120 5.19 16.31 21.46
C ARG A 120 4.45 14.98 21.53
N GLY A 121 5.16 13.91 21.89
CA GLY A 121 4.57 12.58 22.06
C GLY A 121 4.19 11.87 20.78
N SER A 122 4.70 12.34 19.64
CA SER A 122 4.58 11.64 18.34
C SER A 122 5.45 10.38 18.33
N VAL A 123 5.08 9.45 17.46
CA VAL A 123 5.83 8.21 17.19
C VAL A 123 6.23 8.22 15.72
N THR A 124 7.50 8.05 15.44
CA THR A 124 8.04 8.02 14.08
C THR A 124 8.44 6.61 13.71
N PHE A 125 8.23 6.23 12.45
CA PHE A 125 8.69 4.95 11.94
C PHE A 125 9.36 5.10 10.59
N GLY A 126 10.22 4.15 10.23
CA GLY A 126 10.90 4.10 8.95
C GLY A 126 11.81 2.89 8.82
N ILE A 127 12.47 2.77 7.67
CA ILE A 127 13.46 1.73 7.41
C ILE A 127 14.85 2.26 7.80
N ASP A 128 15.61 1.45 8.52
CA ASP A 128 16.99 1.71 8.91
C ASP A 128 17.89 0.55 8.46
N ASP A 129 17.89 0.29 7.16
CA ASP A 129 18.64 -0.78 6.54
C ASP A 129 19.25 -0.34 5.19
N PRO A 130 20.49 0.15 5.21
CA PRO A 130 21.17 0.59 4.00
C PRO A 130 21.30 -0.48 2.90
N ALA A 131 21.22 -1.77 3.25
CA ALA A 131 21.29 -2.85 2.27
C ALA A 131 20.07 -2.87 1.32
N GLN A 132 18.96 -2.25 1.73
CA GLN A 132 17.76 -2.11 0.90
C GLN A 132 17.74 -0.83 0.08
N ALA A 133 18.73 0.05 0.26
CA ALA A 133 18.79 1.32 -0.44
C ALA A 133 18.96 1.14 -1.95
N ARG A 134 18.27 1.98 -2.71
CA ARG A 134 18.48 2.10 -4.15
C ARG A 134 19.68 3.01 -4.42
N PRO A 135 20.41 2.80 -5.51
CA PRO A 135 21.54 3.64 -5.88
C PRO A 135 21.13 5.08 -6.24
N THR A 136 19.88 5.26 -6.68
CA THR A 136 19.31 6.55 -7.09
C THR A 136 17.82 6.61 -6.74
N LEU A 137 17.30 7.84 -6.60
CA LEU A 137 15.86 8.07 -6.56
C LEU A 137 15.20 7.60 -7.86
N GLN A 138 13.98 7.09 -7.75
CA GLN A 138 13.16 6.78 -8.92
C GLN A 138 12.90 8.04 -9.75
N HIS A 139 12.78 7.86 -11.07
CA HIS A 139 12.57 8.97 -12.00
C HIS A 139 11.36 9.83 -11.60
N ALA A 140 10.27 9.21 -11.21
CA ALA A 140 9.00 9.85 -10.86
C ALA A 140 8.82 10.08 -9.34
N SER A 141 9.91 10.26 -8.58
CA SER A 141 9.82 10.54 -7.13
C SER A 141 9.16 11.90 -6.87
N ASP A 142 8.23 11.93 -5.91
CA ASP A 142 7.39 13.10 -5.61
C ASP A 142 8.09 14.15 -4.74
N SER A 143 8.94 13.76 -3.79
CA SER A 143 9.59 14.67 -2.85
C SER A 143 11.10 14.77 -3.12
N LYS A 144 11.48 15.53 -4.16
CA LYS A 144 12.88 15.77 -4.54
C LYS A 144 13.48 17.02 -3.90
N TYR A 145 12.65 17.97 -3.51
CA TYR A 145 13.08 19.29 -3.06
C TYR A 145 12.66 19.56 -1.63
N CYS A 146 13.53 20.28 -0.92
CA CYS A 146 13.30 20.62 0.47
C CYS A 146 12.06 21.49 0.65
N LEU A 147 11.16 21.05 1.53
CA LEU A 147 9.91 21.74 1.86
C LEU A 147 10.11 23.15 2.42
N ARG A 148 11.30 23.42 3.00
CA ARG A 148 11.62 24.69 3.68
C ARG A 148 12.33 25.71 2.80
N CYS A 149 13.22 25.26 1.90
CA CYS A 149 14.07 26.18 1.13
C CYS A 149 14.17 25.86 -0.37
N GLY A 150 13.49 24.80 -0.85
CA GLY A 150 13.48 24.43 -2.26
C GLY A 150 14.78 23.81 -2.81
N THR A 151 15.82 23.65 -1.98
CA THR A 151 17.06 22.98 -2.40
C THR A 151 16.81 21.49 -2.58
N PRO A 152 17.40 20.83 -3.59
CA PRO A 152 17.29 19.38 -3.72
C PRO A 152 17.75 18.65 -2.45
N TYR A 153 16.99 17.65 -2.02
CA TYR A 153 17.42 16.75 -0.95
C TYR A 153 18.57 15.86 -1.42
N VAL A 154 19.46 15.54 -0.49
CA VAL A 154 20.41 14.43 -0.60
C VAL A 154 19.81 13.26 0.17
N TYR A 155 19.70 12.11 -0.48
CA TYR A 155 19.27 10.87 0.13
C TYR A 155 20.49 10.00 0.42
N GLU A 156 20.71 9.69 1.70
CA GLU A 156 21.73 8.72 2.11
C GLU A 156 21.28 7.29 1.82
N ALA A 157 19.96 7.05 1.89
CA ALA A 157 19.31 5.83 1.48
C ALA A 157 17.91 6.13 0.94
N ALA A 158 17.60 5.71 -0.28
CA ALA A 158 16.26 5.75 -0.86
C ALA A 158 15.71 4.34 -0.95
N TYR A 159 14.49 4.11 -0.48
CA TYR A 159 13.90 2.77 -0.39
C TYR A 159 12.76 2.55 -1.37
N VAL A 160 11.66 3.31 -1.24
CA VAL A 160 10.45 3.22 -2.06
C VAL A 160 10.08 4.62 -2.55
N GLY A 161 10.14 4.86 -3.85
CA GLY A 161 9.88 6.20 -4.40
C GLY A 161 10.82 7.24 -3.79
N HIS A 162 10.25 8.18 -3.04
CA HIS A 162 10.98 9.21 -2.30
C HIS A 162 11.13 8.92 -0.80
N LEU A 163 10.69 7.74 -0.36
CA LEU A 163 10.85 7.36 1.05
C LEU A 163 12.31 6.98 1.33
N GLY A 164 12.88 7.56 2.39
CA GLY A 164 14.25 7.23 2.74
C GLY A 164 14.90 8.16 3.78
N ASP A 165 16.19 8.02 3.92
CA ASP A 165 17.00 8.89 4.75
C ASP A 165 17.45 10.11 3.96
N TYR A 166 16.72 11.21 4.15
CA TYR A 166 16.92 12.46 3.42
C TYR A 166 17.50 13.57 4.29
N ARG A 167 18.26 14.45 3.66
CA ARG A 167 18.81 15.66 4.28
C ARG A 167 18.90 16.80 3.27
N CYS A 168 18.51 18.00 3.68
CA CYS A 168 18.73 19.22 2.92
C CYS A 168 20.13 19.78 3.23
N PRO A 169 21.04 19.89 2.24
CA PRO A 169 22.38 20.40 2.48
C PRO A 169 22.43 21.93 2.79
N ALA A 170 21.36 22.65 2.43
CA ALA A 170 21.30 24.10 2.61
C ALA A 170 20.74 24.54 3.97
N CYS A 171 19.61 23.95 4.42
CA CYS A 171 18.94 24.39 5.65
C CYS A 171 18.95 23.35 6.78
N GLY A 172 19.52 22.17 6.54
CA GLY A 172 19.64 21.12 7.54
C GLY A 172 18.32 20.36 7.82
N HIS A 173 17.23 20.64 7.10
CA HIS A 173 16.02 19.85 7.23
C HIS A 173 16.30 18.39 6.87
N SER A 174 15.93 17.44 7.71
CA SER A 174 16.29 16.04 7.55
C SER A 174 15.21 15.12 8.13
N ARG A 175 15.34 13.85 7.81
CA ARG A 175 14.53 12.79 8.39
C ARG A 175 14.54 12.88 9.92
N PRO A 176 13.36 12.88 10.57
CA PRO A 176 13.29 12.74 12.03
C PRO A 176 13.91 11.43 12.52
N PRO A 177 14.44 11.37 13.75
CA PRO A 177 14.85 10.12 14.38
C PRO A 177 13.71 9.09 14.40
N LEU A 178 14.04 7.80 14.28
CA LEU A 178 13.06 6.73 14.28
C LEU A 178 12.81 6.19 15.68
N ASP A 179 11.54 6.12 16.11
CA ASP A 179 11.11 5.39 17.31
C ASP A 179 10.90 3.91 17.02
N VAL A 180 10.42 3.59 15.81
CA VAL A 180 10.18 2.22 15.35
C VAL A 180 10.88 2.04 14.00
N ALA A 181 11.73 1.04 13.89
CA ALA A 181 12.52 0.81 12.69
C ALA A 181 12.49 -0.65 12.25
N ALA A 182 12.66 -0.87 10.94
CA ALA A 182 13.01 -2.17 10.38
C ALA A 182 14.49 -2.21 10.03
N ARG A 183 15.20 -3.24 10.49
CA ARG A 183 16.60 -3.53 10.17
C ARG A 183 16.77 -4.97 9.72
N GLY A 184 17.88 -5.29 9.06
CA GLY A 184 18.20 -6.65 8.64
C GLY A 184 17.08 -7.26 7.78
N ILE A 185 16.58 -6.48 6.80
CA ILE A 185 15.45 -6.88 5.97
C ILE A 185 15.90 -7.93 4.95
N GLU A 186 15.18 -9.03 4.91
CA GLU A 186 15.32 -10.09 3.92
C GLU A 186 14.01 -10.23 3.15
N LEU A 187 14.07 -10.03 1.84
CA LEU A 187 12.92 -10.19 0.95
C LEU A 187 12.94 -11.60 0.37
N HIS A 188 11.89 -12.37 0.61
CA HIS A 188 11.75 -13.76 0.17
C HIS A 188 10.87 -13.85 -1.08
N GLY A 189 11.32 -13.21 -2.17
CA GLY A 189 10.62 -13.18 -3.45
C GLY A 189 9.18 -12.66 -3.33
N LEU A 190 8.23 -13.42 -3.91
CA LEU A 190 6.80 -13.10 -3.90
C LEU A 190 6.05 -13.68 -2.67
N GLU A 191 6.75 -14.20 -1.67
CA GLU A 191 6.11 -14.90 -0.55
C GLU A 191 6.07 -14.10 0.74
N ALA A 192 7.20 -13.51 1.14
CA ALA A 192 7.35 -12.95 2.48
C ALA A 192 8.45 -11.89 2.57
N ALA A 193 8.48 -11.19 3.67
CA ALA A 193 9.63 -10.41 4.12
C ALA A 193 9.95 -10.77 5.59
N SER A 194 11.22 -10.77 5.96
CA SER A 194 11.65 -10.91 7.37
C SER A 194 12.47 -9.68 7.75
N PHE A 195 12.34 -9.21 8.98
CA PHE A 195 13.08 -8.05 9.46
C PHE A 195 13.14 -8.02 10.99
N ASP A 196 14.10 -7.31 11.53
CA ASP A 196 14.16 -6.97 12.93
C ASP A 196 13.31 -5.73 13.20
N LEU A 197 12.21 -5.89 13.90
CA LEU A 197 11.37 -4.80 14.40
C LEU A 197 12.05 -4.21 15.63
N VAL A 198 12.63 -3.03 15.49
CA VAL A 198 13.35 -2.30 16.54
C VAL A 198 12.41 -1.25 17.15
N THR A 199 12.27 -1.25 18.45
CA THR A 199 11.46 -0.30 19.22
C THR A 199 12.21 0.17 20.47
N PRO A 200 11.81 1.24 21.15
CA PRO A 200 12.38 1.64 22.44
C PRO A 200 12.26 0.55 23.55
N LYS A 201 11.38 -0.44 23.37
CA LYS A 201 11.18 -1.55 24.33
C LYS A 201 11.98 -2.80 23.97
N GLY A 202 12.72 -2.80 22.88
CA GLY A 202 13.53 -3.93 22.43
C GLY A 202 13.40 -4.23 20.96
N THR A 203 14.00 -5.34 20.55
CA THR A 203 14.02 -5.82 19.16
C THR A 203 13.37 -7.19 19.08
N ARG A 204 12.62 -7.44 18.00
CA ARG A 204 12.00 -8.73 17.71
C ARG A 204 12.15 -9.06 16.24
N ARG A 205 12.65 -10.25 15.91
CA ARG A 205 12.60 -10.76 14.54
C ARG A 205 11.16 -11.08 14.17
N VAL A 206 10.71 -10.59 13.00
CA VAL A 206 9.36 -10.79 12.47
C VAL A 206 9.46 -11.39 11.08
N ARG A 207 8.65 -12.42 10.80
CA ARG A 207 8.41 -12.93 9.45
C ARG A 207 7.00 -12.52 9.00
N LEU A 208 6.94 -11.56 8.11
CA LEU A 208 5.70 -11.08 7.51
C LEU A 208 5.37 -11.94 6.28
N GLY A 209 4.19 -12.58 6.24
CA GLY A 209 3.69 -13.37 5.10
C GLY A 209 3.24 -12.53 3.91
N LEU A 210 3.86 -11.36 3.71
CA LEU A 210 3.59 -10.42 2.64
C LEU A 210 4.90 -10.01 1.97
N PRO A 211 5.01 -10.06 0.63
CA PRO A 211 6.22 -9.72 -0.09
C PRO A 211 6.43 -8.22 -0.25
N GLY A 212 7.67 -7.83 -0.50
CA GLY A 212 8.05 -6.49 -0.94
C GLY A 212 8.23 -5.49 0.21
N LEU A 213 9.06 -4.50 -0.07
CA LEU A 213 9.49 -3.50 0.91
C LEU A 213 8.35 -2.58 1.35
N TYR A 214 7.38 -2.33 0.46
CA TYR A 214 6.19 -1.54 0.80
C TYR A 214 5.34 -2.19 1.91
N ASN A 215 5.31 -3.53 2.01
CA ASN A 215 4.63 -4.22 3.10
C ASN A 215 5.40 -4.16 4.41
N VAL A 216 6.73 -4.00 4.37
CA VAL A 216 7.53 -3.68 5.58
C VAL A 216 7.11 -2.31 6.12
N TYR A 217 6.92 -1.28 5.27
CA TYR A 217 6.36 0.01 5.71
C TYR A 217 4.96 -0.12 6.31
N ASN A 218 4.08 -0.91 5.70
CA ASN A 218 2.75 -1.18 6.24
C ASN A 218 2.82 -1.86 7.61
N ALA A 219 3.74 -2.80 7.79
CA ALA A 219 3.97 -3.47 9.07
C ALA A 219 4.53 -2.50 10.13
N LEU A 220 5.46 -1.61 9.76
CA LEU A 220 5.97 -0.57 10.66
C LEU A 220 4.88 0.41 11.09
N ALA A 221 4.00 0.83 10.18
CA ALA A 221 2.85 1.66 10.49
C ALA A 221 1.90 0.97 11.47
N ALA A 222 1.58 -0.31 11.23
CA ALA A 222 0.73 -1.11 12.11
C ALA A 222 1.38 -1.31 13.49
N ALA A 223 2.67 -1.63 13.54
CA ALA A 223 3.43 -1.78 14.78
C ALA A 223 3.46 -0.49 15.61
N SER A 224 3.71 0.65 14.94
CA SER A 224 3.78 1.96 15.58
C SER A 224 2.43 2.40 16.13
N LEU A 225 1.35 2.17 15.38
CA LEU A 225 -0.01 2.46 15.83
C LEU A 225 -0.42 1.55 16.99
N SER A 226 -0.12 0.25 16.92
CA SER A 226 -0.41 -0.71 17.99
C SER A 226 0.36 -0.37 19.27
N ARG A 227 1.63 0.05 19.13
CA ARG A 227 2.42 0.56 20.26
C ARG A 227 1.81 1.82 20.89
N ALA A 228 1.30 2.74 20.07
CA ALA A 228 0.61 3.95 20.54
C ALA A 228 -0.73 3.62 21.26
N LEU A 229 -1.22 2.41 21.10
CA LEU A 229 -2.40 1.85 21.78
C LEU A 229 -2.03 0.88 22.91
N ASP A 230 -0.78 0.94 23.40
CA ASP A 230 -0.23 0.17 24.52
C ASP A 230 -0.04 -1.34 24.29
N ALA A 231 -0.03 -1.81 23.03
CA ALA A 231 0.31 -3.19 22.73
C ALA A 231 1.78 -3.49 23.08
N THR A 232 2.01 -4.69 23.57
CA THR A 232 3.37 -5.19 23.86
C THR A 232 4.11 -5.58 22.57
N LEU A 233 5.43 -5.65 22.63
CA LEU A 233 6.23 -6.01 21.44
C LEU A 233 5.91 -7.44 20.96
N ASP A 234 5.63 -8.38 21.88
CA ASP A 234 5.27 -9.75 21.54
C ASP A 234 3.87 -9.83 20.88
N GLU A 235 2.88 -9.08 21.36
CA GLU A 235 1.56 -8.99 20.72
C GLU A 235 1.65 -8.37 19.33
N ILE A 236 2.48 -7.34 19.15
CA ILE A 236 2.72 -6.70 17.85
C ILE A 236 3.34 -7.71 16.88
N ALA A 237 4.42 -8.39 17.30
CA ALA A 237 5.09 -9.36 16.46
C ALA A 237 4.16 -10.51 16.05
N ALA A 238 3.43 -11.09 17.00
CA ALA A 238 2.45 -12.15 16.73
C ALA A 238 1.34 -11.70 15.78
N GLY A 239 0.87 -10.45 15.94
CA GLY A 239 -0.13 -9.85 15.05
C GLY A 239 0.37 -9.68 13.61
N LEU A 240 1.62 -9.22 13.44
CA LEU A 240 2.24 -9.08 12.12
C LEU A 240 2.48 -10.43 11.44
N GLU A 241 2.97 -11.42 12.17
CA GLU A 241 3.24 -12.77 11.65
C GLU A 241 1.98 -13.53 11.25
N SER A 242 0.86 -13.26 11.94
CA SER A 242 -0.44 -13.87 11.65
C SER A 242 -1.28 -13.10 10.62
N ALA A 243 -0.80 -11.94 10.13
CA ALA A 243 -1.55 -11.12 9.21
C ALA A 243 -1.75 -11.82 7.85
N PRO A 244 -2.99 -12.09 7.44
CA PRO A 244 -3.24 -12.69 6.13
C PRO A 244 -2.96 -11.65 5.03
N PRO A 245 -2.67 -12.12 3.80
CA PRO A 245 -2.63 -11.25 2.65
C PRO A 245 -3.92 -10.42 2.54
N ALA A 246 -3.76 -9.10 2.40
CA ALA A 246 -4.89 -8.24 2.16
C ALA A 246 -5.41 -8.43 0.73
N PHE A 247 -6.69 -8.19 0.53
CA PHE A 247 -7.38 -8.25 -0.75
C PHE A 247 -6.58 -7.58 -1.88
N GLY A 248 -6.18 -8.37 -2.91
CA GLY A 248 -5.38 -7.91 -4.06
C GLY A 248 -3.93 -7.54 -3.75
N ARG A 249 -3.45 -7.73 -2.51
CA ARG A 249 -2.05 -7.47 -2.14
C ARG A 249 -1.34 -8.79 -1.89
N ALA A 250 -0.72 -9.34 -2.95
CA ALA A 250 -0.12 -10.67 -2.97
C ALA A 250 -1.13 -11.78 -2.64
N GLU A 251 -2.35 -11.63 -3.12
CA GLU A 251 -3.41 -12.61 -2.92
C GLU A 251 -3.23 -13.79 -3.87
N ARG A 252 -3.18 -15.00 -3.31
CA ARG A 252 -3.13 -16.24 -4.07
C ARG A 252 -4.48 -16.93 -4.07
N ILE A 253 -4.91 -17.37 -5.25
CA ILE A 253 -6.18 -18.08 -5.46
C ILE A 253 -5.88 -19.33 -6.28
N ASP A 254 -6.27 -20.49 -5.77
CA ASP A 254 -6.16 -21.74 -6.52
C ASP A 254 -7.25 -21.80 -7.60
N VAL A 255 -6.84 -22.06 -8.86
CA VAL A 255 -7.71 -22.15 -10.03
C VAL A 255 -7.44 -23.48 -10.74
N GLY A 256 -8.16 -24.50 -10.34
CA GLY A 256 -7.92 -25.87 -10.82
C GLY A 256 -6.55 -26.39 -10.39
N SER A 257 -5.71 -26.80 -11.35
CA SER A 257 -4.32 -27.22 -11.11
C SER A 257 -3.32 -26.07 -11.08
N ARG A 258 -3.76 -24.81 -11.19
CA ARG A 258 -2.91 -23.61 -11.26
C ARG A 258 -3.23 -22.66 -10.13
N ARG A 259 -2.32 -21.72 -9.89
CA ARG A 259 -2.54 -20.62 -8.94
C ARG A 259 -2.55 -19.28 -9.66
N LEU A 260 -3.32 -18.36 -9.13
CA LEU A 260 -3.37 -16.97 -9.53
C LEU A 260 -2.74 -16.12 -8.43
N LEU A 261 -1.77 -15.31 -8.76
CA LEU A 261 -1.18 -14.30 -7.88
C LEU A 261 -1.65 -12.91 -8.31
N LEU A 262 -2.43 -12.24 -7.47
CA LEU A 262 -2.90 -10.88 -7.71
C LEU A 262 -2.02 -9.87 -6.98
N LEU A 263 -1.42 -8.95 -7.73
CA LEU A 263 -0.59 -7.85 -7.23
C LEU A 263 -1.15 -6.52 -7.73
N LEU A 264 -1.90 -5.83 -6.89
CA LEU A 264 -2.55 -4.56 -7.23
C LEU A 264 -1.54 -3.48 -7.61
N ILE A 265 -1.76 -2.84 -8.75
CA ILE A 265 -1.07 -1.62 -9.18
C ILE A 265 -2.09 -0.48 -9.28
N LYS A 266 -1.81 0.70 -8.72
CA LYS A 266 -2.79 1.81 -8.79
C LYS A 266 -2.16 3.19 -8.92
N ASN A 267 -0.85 3.30 -8.72
CA ASN A 267 -0.08 4.52 -8.86
C ASN A 267 1.38 4.18 -9.17
N PRO A 268 2.21 5.15 -9.61
CA PRO A 268 3.60 4.88 -10.02
C PRO A 268 4.44 4.22 -8.93
N ALA A 269 4.40 4.73 -7.71
CA ALA A 269 5.22 4.22 -6.62
C ALA A 269 4.88 2.77 -6.27
N GLY A 270 3.57 2.45 -6.14
CA GLY A 270 3.11 1.09 -5.88
C GLY A 270 3.42 0.13 -7.02
N ALA A 271 3.21 0.55 -8.29
CA ALA A 271 3.51 -0.26 -9.46
C ALA A 271 5.02 -0.56 -9.57
N ASN A 272 5.88 0.44 -9.33
CA ASN A 272 7.33 0.26 -9.33
C ASN A 272 7.81 -0.73 -8.26
N GLU A 273 7.18 -0.75 -7.09
CA GLU A 273 7.52 -1.73 -6.05
C GLU A 273 7.02 -3.14 -6.38
N VAL A 274 5.87 -3.25 -7.04
CA VAL A 274 5.38 -4.54 -7.57
C VAL A 274 6.35 -5.05 -8.65
N VAL A 275 6.74 -4.22 -9.61
CA VAL A 275 7.74 -4.57 -10.64
C VAL A 275 9.03 -5.05 -9.98
N ARG A 276 9.57 -4.28 -9.02
CA ARG A 276 10.79 -4.66 -8.29
C ARG A 276 10.65 -6.03 -7.61
N THR A 277 9.51 -6.28 -6.98
CA THR A 277 9.25 -7.54 -6.28
C THR A 277 9.17 -8.72 -7.25
N VAL A 278 8.54 -8.52 -8.41
CA VAL A 278 8.42 -9.54 -9.46
C VAL A 278 9.80 -9.86 -10.06
N VAL A 279 10.58 -8.85 -10.38
CA VAL A 279 11.94 -9.02 -10.93
C VAL A 279 12.86 -9.73 -9.92
N ALA A 280 12.84 -9.30 -8.66
CA ALA A 280 13.67 -9.90 -7.61
C ALA A 280 13.32 -11.37 -7.31
N ALA A 281 12.13 -11.82 -7.69
CA ALA A 281 11.71 -13.20 -7.55
C ALA A 281 12.17 -14.11 -8.69
N GLU A 282 12.80 -13.54 -9.75
CA GLU A 282 13.21 -14.24 -10.98
C GLU A 282 12.07 -15.04 -11.66
N ALA A 283 10.85 -14.69 -11.37
CA ALA A 283 9.60 -15.24 -11.88
C ALA A 283 8.59 -14.09 -12.02
N PRO A 284 7.66 -14.15 -12.92
CA PRO A 284 7.24 -15.18 -13.87
C PRO A 284 7.79 -14.96 -15.29
N ARG A 285 7.55 -15.94 -16.21
CA ARG A 285 7.81 -15.73 -17.65
C ARG A 285 6.64 -15.11 -18.39
N LEU A 286 5.45 -15.13 -17.80
CA LEU A 286 4.18 -14.59 -18.29
C LEU A 286 3.49 -13.79 -17.22
N ALA A 287 2.96 -12.62 -17.59
CA ALA A 287 2.06 -11.85 -16.72
C ALA A 287 0.84 -11.35 -17.49
N VAL A 288 -0.28 -11.21 -16.79
CA VAL A 288 -1.43 -10.43 -17.24
C VAL A 288 -1.38 -9.08 -16.55
N VAL A 289 -1.38 -7.99 -17.30
CA VAL A 289 -1.43 -6.63 -16.76
C VAL A 289 -2.72 -5.97 -17.20
N ALA A 290 -3.53 -5.51 -16.26
CA ALA A 290 -4.86 -5.00 -16.55
C ALA A 290 -5.03 -3.57 -16.08
N LEU A 291 -5.38 -2.67 -17.01
CA LEU A 291 -5.53 -1.24 -16.78
C LEU A 291 -6.97 -0.80 -17.07
N ASN A 292 -7.68 -0.37 -16.04
CA ASN A 292 -8.98 0.28 -16.15
C ASN A 292 -8.86 1.78 -15.79
N ASP A 293 -9.83 2.57 -16.27
CA ASP A 293 -9.97 4.02 -16.02
C ASP A 293 -11.32 4.39 -15.40
N ALA A 294 -11.87 3.49 -14.59
CA ALA A 294 -13.09 3.78 -13.85
C ALA A 294 -12.82 4.86 -12.76
N ILE A 295 -13.90 5.48 -12.24
CA ILE A 295 -13.79 6.55 -11.24
C ILE A 295 -12.91 6.14 -10.03
N ALA A 296 -12.95 4.86 -9.65
CA ALA A 296 -12.17 4.37 -8.52
C ALA A 296 -10.68 4.09 -8.84
N ASP A 297 -10.32 4.02 -10.13
CA ASP A 297 -8.92 3.89 -10.59
C ASP A 297 -8.28 5.26 -10.84
N GLY A 298 -9.07 6.31 -11.02
CA GLY A 298 -8.66 7.56 -11.65
C GLY A 298 -8.82 7.49 -13.17
N ARG A 299 -9.30 8.57 -13.79
CA ARG A 299 -9.51 8.61 -15.24
C ARG A 299 -8.25 8.91 -16.02
N ASP A 300 -7.31 9.58 -15.38
CA ASP A 300 -6.00 9.85 -15.94
C ASP A 300 -5.10 8.63 -15.77
N VAL A 301 -4.84 7.91 -16.86
CA VAL A 301 -3.96 6.74 -16.89
C VAL A 301 -2.51 7.10 -17.28
N SER A 302 -2.20 8.38 -17.44
CA SER A 302 -0.85 8.83 -17.82
C SER A 302 0.24 8.42 -16.81
N TRP A 303 -0.14 8.10 -15.59
CA TRP A 303 0.75 7.60 -14.55
C TRP A 303 1.51 6.32 -14.93
N ILE A 304 1.01 5.54 -15.91
CA ILE A 304 1.75 4.35 -16.40
C ILE A 304 3.10 4.71 -17.04
N TRP A 305 3.26 5.96 -17.51
CA TRP A 305 4.51 6.45 -18.09
C TRP A 305 5.58 6.78 -17.03
N ASP A 306 5.16 6.92 -15.78
CA ASP A 306 6.02 7.10 -14.60
C ASP A 306 6.41 5.75 -13.95
N VAL A 307 5.92 4.62 -14.50
CA VAL A 307 6.28 3.27 -14.02
C VAL A 307 7.45 2.73 -14.84
N ASP A 308 8.47 2.27 -14.16
CA ASP A 308 9.65 1.61 -14.75
C ASP A 308 9.29 0.14 -15.06
N PHE A 309 8.66 -0.13 -16.21
CA PHE A 309 8.35 -1.49 -16.66
C PHE A 309 9.54 -2.20 -17.35
N GLU A 310 10.55 -1.45 -17.72
CA GLU A 310 11.75 -1.93 -18.41
C GLU A 310 12.44 -3.12 -17.70
N PRO A 311 12.56 -3.15 -16.35
CA PRO A 311 13.16 -4.29 -15.65
C PRO A 311 12.40 -5.61 -15.83
N LEU A 312 11.11 -5.57 -16.19
CA LEU A 312 10.33 -6.79 -16.44
C LEU A 312 10.85 -7.58 -17.64
N LEU A 313 11.62 -6.96 -18.55
CA LEU A 313 12.30 -7.66 -19.66
C LEU A 313 13.29 -8.73 -19.16
N GLU A 314 13.78 -8.61 -17.92
CA GLU A 314 14.71 -9.57 -17.32
C GLU A 314 14.02 -10.91 -16.99
N CYS A 315 12.68 -10.89 -16.76
CA CYS A 315 11.94 -12.06 -16.28
C CYS A 315 10.72 -12.44 -17.14
N LEU A 316 10.13 -11.51 -17.91
CA LEU A 316 8.94 -11.78 -18.72
C LEU A 316 9.30 -12.04 -20.18
N GLU A 317 8.87 -13.19 -20.69
CA GLU A 317 8.92 -13.53 -22.12
C GLU A 317 7.66 -13.04 -22.85
N ARG A 318 6.54 -12.92 -22.14
CA ARG A 318 5.24 -12.50 -22.68
C ARG A 318 4.42 -11.70 -21.66
N VAL A 319 3.70 -10.71 -22.19
CA VAL A 319 2.74 -9.91 -21.42
C VAL A 319 1.39 -9.93 -22.14
N ILE A 320 0.32 -10.28 -21.41
CA ILE A 320 -1.05 -10.10 -21.88
C ILE A 320 -1.55 -8.81 -21.26
N VAL A 321 -1.93 -7.85 -22.09
CA VAL A 321 -2.49 -6.56 -21.64
C VAL A 321 -4.00 -6.54 -21.78
N SER A 322 -4.71 -6.07 -20.74
CA SER A 322 -6.16 -6.16 -20.65
C SER A 322 -6.79 -4.92 -19.99
N GLY A 323 -8.11 -4.88 -19.95
CA GLY A 323 -8.89 -3.80 -19.38
C GLY A 323 -9.32 -2.74 -20.40
N SER A 324 -10.02 -1.71 -19.92
CA SER A 324 -10.55 -0.62 -20.76
C SER A 324 -9.47 0.17 -21.49
N ARG A 325 -8.24 0.17 -20.97
CA ARG A 325 -7.08 0.90 -21.51
C ARG A 325 -5.94 -0.04 -21.93
N ALA A 326 -6.30 -1.23 -22.40
CA ALA A 326 -5.33 -2.24 -22.86
C ALA A 326 -4.41 -1.73 -23.98
N ALA A 327 -4.92 -0.90 -24.90
CA ALA A 327 -4.15 -0.35 -26.01
C ALA A 327 -3.04 0.61 -25.54
N GLU A 328 -3.34 1.49 -24.59
CA GLU A 328 -2.36 2.40 -24.00
C GLU A 328 -1.28 1.63 -23.23
N LEU A 329 -1.70 0.58 -22.53
CA LEU A 329 -0.77 -0.28 -21.81
C LEU A 329 0.15 -1.05 -22.77
N ALA A 330 -0.38 -1.57 -23.89
CA ALA A 330 0.41 -2.19 -24.95
C ALA A 330 1.46 -1.23 -25.52
N LEU A 331 1.06 0.02 -25.77
CA LEU A 331 1.97 1.07 -26.23
C LEU A 331 3.09 1.28 -25.20
N ARG A 332 2.75 1.39 -23.89
CA ARG A 332 3.76 1.56 -22.83
C ARG A 332 4.75 0.39 -22.76
N PHE A 333 4.29 -0.86 -22.91
CA PHE A 333 5.17 -2.02 -22.95
C PHE A 333 6.06 -2.04 -24.20
N THR A 334 5.55 -1.60 -25.35
CA THR A 334 6.35 -1.43 -26.56
C THR A 334 7.49 -0.42 -26.32
N TYR A 335 7.19 0.72 -25.66
CA TYR A 335 8.21 1.70 -25.29
C TYR A 335 9.17 1.21 -24.20
N ALA A 336 8.75 0.26 -23.37
CA ALA A 336 9.64 -0.43 -22.42
C ALA A 336 10.62 -1.41 -23.10
N GLY A 337 10.46 -1.66 -24.40
CA GLY A 337 11.36 -2.52 -25.18
C GLY A 337 10.85 -3.94 -25.43
N PHE A 338 9.61 -4.26 -25.06
CA PHE A 338 9.01 -5.55 -25.40
C PHE A 338 8.79 -5.68 -26.91
N ALA A 339 9.13 -6.83 -27.48
CA ALA A 339 8.86 -7.13 -28.87
C ALA A 339 7.34 -7.18 -29.13
N ALA A 340 6.91 -6.80 -30.34
CA ALA A 340 5.48 -6.72 -30.66
C ALA A 340 4.74 -8.06 -30.53
N ASP A 341 5.42 -9.18 -30.76
CA ASP A 341 4.91 -10.54 -30.62
C ASP A 341 4.93 -11.05 -29.16
N ALA A 342 5.62 -10.34 -28.27
CA ALA A 342 5.63 -10.59 -26.84
C ALA A 342 4.49 -9.89 -26.10
N VAL A 343 3.78 -8.93 -26.74
CA VAL A 343 2.66 -8.18 -26.14
C VAL A 343 1.35 -8.59 -26.80
N GLU A 344 0.54 -9.35 -26.09
CA GLU A 344 -0.78 -9.82 -26.58
C GLU A 344 -1.89 -8.93 -25.99
N ILE A 345 -2.71 -8.32 -26.85
CA ILE A 345 -3.81 -7.43 -26.41
C ILE A 345 -5.10 -8.25 -26.33
N VAL A 346 -5.62 -8.41 -25.11
CA VAL A 346 -6.89 -9.10 -24.83
C VAL A 346 -7.72 -8.19 -23.91
N PRO A 347 -8.55 -7.29 -24.47
CA PRO A 347 -9.23 -6.25 -23.65
C PRO A 347 -10.19 -6.78 -22.61
N GLU A 348 -10.87 -7.90 -22.88
CA GLU A 348 -11.85 -8.50 -21.97
C GLU A 348 -11.11 -9.28 -20.87
N LEU A 349 -11.38 -8.96 -19.61
CA LEU A 349 -10.64 -9.48 -18.45
C LEU A 349 -10.78 -11.00 -18.25
N GLY A 350 -11.97 -11.55 -18.51
CA GLY A 350 -12.21 -12.99 -18.42
C GLY A 350 -11.44 -13.76 -19.49
N ALA A 351 -11.42 -13.27 -20.73
CA ALA A 351 -10.65 -13.84 -21.81
C ALA A 351 -9.13 -13.74 -21.58
N ALA A 352 -8.67 -12.62 -21.03
CA ALA A 352 -7.27 -12.44 -20.66
C ALA A 352 -6.84 -13.40 -19.54
N LEU A 353 -7.68 -13.59 -18.56
CA LEU A 353 -7.47 -14.58 -17.49
C LEU A 353 -7.40 -16.01 -18.07
N ASP A 354 -8.34 -16.38 -18.92
CA ASP A 354 -8.39 -17.71 -19.54
C ASP A 354 -7.14 -17.94 -20.41
N ARG A 355 -6.76 -16.94 -21.20
CA ARG A 355 -5.55 -16.98 -22.01
C ARG A 355 -4.28 -17.10 -21.19
N GLY A 356 -4.19 -16.34 -20.08
CA GLY A 356 -3.08 -16.43 -19.14
C GLY A 356 -2.97 -17.81 -18.49
N LEU A 357 -4.10 -18.35 -18.02
CA LEU A 357 -4.16 -19.69 -17.43
C LEU A 357 -3.81 -20.80 -18.45
N GLU A 358 -4.27 -20.68 -19.70
CA GLU A 358 -3.93 -21.62 -20.78
C GLU A 358 -2.41 -21.71 -20.99
N LEU A 359 -1.73 -20.57 -21.00
CA LEU A 359 -0.28 -20.46 -21.20
C LEU A 359 0.53 -20.79 -19.95
N THR A 360 -0.08 -20.81 -18.79
CA THR A 360 0.59 -21.17 -17.54
C THR A 360 0.69 -22.70 -17.44
N PRO A 361 1.87 -23.28 -17.15
CA PRO A 361 2.01 -24.72 -16.93
C PRO A 361 1.09 -25.26 -15.84
N GLU A 362 0.80 -26.56 -15.84
CA GLU A 362 0.17 -27.23 -14.71
C GLU A 362 1.04 -27.07 -13.46
N ASP A 363 0.39 -26.90 -12.30
CA ASP A 363 1.00 -26.55 -11.01
C ASP A 363 1.75 -25.19 -11.00
N GLY A 364 1.65 -24.39 -12.08
CA GLY A 364 2.24 -23.07 -12.21
C GLY A 364 1.41 -21.97 -11.54
N GLU A 365 2.03 -20.79 -11.41
CA GLU A 365 1.41 -19.58 -10.89
C GLU A 365 1.34 -18.48 -11.97
N LEU A 366 0.12 -18.00 -12.27
CA LEU A 366 -0.10 -16.87 -13.16
C LEU A 366 -0.05 -15.57 -12.35
N THR A 367 0.90 -14.70 -12.65
CA THR A 367 0.97 -13.37 -12.05
C THR A 367 0.05 -12.40 -12.81
N VAL A 368 -0.78 -11.69 -12.05
CA VAL A 368 -1.70 -10.68 -12.60
C VAL A 368 -1.51 -9.36 -11.87
N LEU A 369 -1.25 -8.30 -12.64
CA LEU A 369 -1.02 -6.94 -12.18
C LEU A 369 -2.22 -6.06 -12.56
N PRO A 370 -3.33 -6.07 -11.81
CA PRO A 370 -4.52 -5.31 -12.14
C PRO A 370 -4.53 -3.94 -11.45
N THR A 371 -5.21 -2.95 -12.06
CA THR A 371 -5.71 -1.78 -11.34
C THR A 371 -6.89 -2.16 -10.46
N TYR A 372 -7.36 -1.25 -9.62
CA TYR A 372 -8.33 -1.56 -8.57
C TYR A 372 -9.65 -2.12 -9.10
N THR A 373 -10.27 -1.50 -10.10
CA THR A 373 -11.55 -2.02 -10.64
C THR A 373 -11.35 -3.27 -11.48
N ALA A 374 -10.24 -3.40 -12.19
CA ALA A 374 -9.86 -4.62 -12.89
C ALA A 374 -9.67 -5.79 -11.91
N MET A 375 -9.06 -5.55 -10.75
CA MET A 375 -8.92 -6.53 -9.68
C MET A 375 -10.28 -6.99 -9.13
N LEU A 376 -11.21 -6.03 -8.88
CA LEU A 376 -12.54 -6.36 -8.39
C LEU A 376 -13.31 -7.24 -9.39
N GLU A 377 -13.20 -6.91 -10.68
CA GLU A 377 -13.86 -7.66 -11.75
C GLU A 377 -13.26 -9.06 -11.92
N LEU A 378 -11.92 -9.18 -11.96
CA LEU A 378 -11.23 -10.47 -12.01
C LEU A 378 -11.61 -11.36 -10.83
N ARG A 379 -11.63 -10.81 -9.60
CA ARG A 379 -12.10 -11.59 -8.44
C ARG A 379 -13.56 -12.00 -8.54
N GLY A 380 -14.41 -11.12 -9.10
CA GLY A 380 -15.81 -11.47 -9.39
C GLY A 380 -15.93 -12.65 -10.35
N ILE A 381 -15.12 -12.66 -11.42
CA ILE A 381 -15.04 -13.75 -12.39
C ILE A 381 -14.60 -15.07 -11.71
N VAL A 382 -13.50 -15.00 -10.94
CA VAL A 382 -12.94 -16.17 -10.24
C VAL A 382 -13.91 -16.72 -9.19
N ALA A 383 -14.60 -15.83 -8.44
CA ALA A 383 -15.64 -16.22 -7.49
C ALA A 383 -16.86 -16.83 -8.18
N GLY A 384 -17.33 -16.25 -9.29
CA GLY A 384 -18.42 -16.80 -10.10
C GLY A 384 -18.13 -18.18 -10.67
N ARG A 385 -16.85 -18.52 -10.84
CA ARG A 385 -16.37 -19.86 -11.24
C ARG A 385 -16.19 -20.83 -10.07
N GLY A 386 -16.42 -20.37 -8.82
CA GLY A 386 -16.38 -21.20 -7.61
C GLY A 386 -14.96 -21.38 -7.01
N TYR A 387 -13.94 -20.66 -7.47
CA TYR A 387 -12.57 -20.81 -6.97
C TYR A 387 -12.26 -19.99 -5.71
N THR A 388 -13.08 -18.98 -5.40
CA THR A 388 -12.95 -18.17 -4.18
C THR A 388 -14.32 -17.65 -3.76
N ARG A 389 -14.42 -17.07 -2.55
CA ARG A 389 -15.64 -16.38 -2.11
C ARG A 389 -15.69 -14.96 -2.69
N HIS A 390 -16.89 -14.44 -2.82
CA HIS A 390 -17.02 -13.01 -3.13
C HIS A 390 -16.46 -12.16 -2.00
N TYR A 391 -15.84 -11.02 -2.34
CA TYR A 391 -15.16 -10.15 -1.38
C TYR A 391 -16.07 -9.51 -0.33
N TRP A 392 -17.38 -9.50 -0.56
CA TRP A 392 -18.41 -9.02 0.39
C TRP A 392 -18.94 -10.12 1.32
N GLU A 393 -18.62 -11.39 1.08
CA GLU A 393 -18.98 -12.48 1.96
C GLU A 393 -18.04 -12.52 3.17
N ARG A 394 -18.59 -12.40 4.37
CA ARG A 394 -17.79 -12.48 5.61
C ARG A 394 -17.21 -13.88 5.75
N ALA A 395 -15.94 -13.96 6.17
CA ALA A 395 -15.41 -15.21 6.70
C ALA A 395 -16.26 -15.62 7.92
N ALA A 396 -16.82 -16.82 7.88
CA ALA A 396 -17.66 -17.36 8.94
C ALA A 396 -16.85 -17.60 10.22
#